data_1ceb80052589fb756c2ebab63741d365
#
_entry.id   1ceb80052589fb756c2ebab63741d365
#
_cell.length_a   1.000
_cell.length_b   1.000
_cell.length_c   1.000
_cell.angle_alpha   90.00
_cell.angle_beta   90.00
_cell.angle_gamma   90.00
#
_symmetry.space_group_name_H-M   'P 1'
#
loop_
_entity.id
_entity.type
_entity.pdbx_description
1 polymer ?
#
loop_
_entity_poly.entity_id
_entity_poly.type
_entity_poly.pdbx_seq_one_letter_code
_entity_poly.pdbx_strand_id
1 'polypeptide(L)'
;AASEKYMNAQELNTILRDEIAALLTENNSDDVDDFEAPIAKKPYVIMVVGVNGVGKTTTIGKLAYQFKKAGKSVYLGAADTFRAAAVEQLDIWGGRVGVPVVKQKMGADPASVAYDTLSSAVANNADVVIIDTAGRLHNKVGLMNELTKIKNVMKKVVPDAPNEVLLVLDGSTGQNAFEQAKQFTLATEVTAMAITKLDGTAKGGVVIGISDQFKIPVKYIGLGEGMEDLQVFRKKEFVDSLFGENA
;
A
#
# COMPACT_ATOMS: atom_id res chain seq x y z
N ALA A 1 -45.67 -3.51 -19.14
CA ALA A 1 -45.73 -3.78 -17.70
C ALA A 1 -44.80 -4.95 -17.39
N ALA A 2 -43.59 -4.67 -17.02
CA ALA A 2 -42.70 -5.69 -16.51
C ALA A 2 -43.24 -6.13 -15.15
N SER A 3 -43.54 -7.42 -15.02
CA SER A 3 -43.87 -8.03 -13.76
C SER A 3 -42.70 -7.83 -12.83
N GLU A 4 -42.83 -6.99 -11.80
CA GLU A 4 -41.95 -6.99 -10.67
C GLU A 4 -42.07 -8.39 -10.03
N LYS A 5 -41.15 -9.26 -10.37
CA LYS A 5 -40.99 -10.50 -9.64
C LYS A 5 -40.56 -10.12 -8.25
N TYR A 6 -41.33 -10.49 -7.27
CA TYR A 6 -40.93 -10.45 -5.87
C TYR A 6 -39.69 -11.32 -5.70
N MET A 7 -38.53 -10.69 -5.60
CA MET A 7 -37.27 -11.36 -5.25
C MET A 7 -37.33 -11.78 -3.79
N ASN A 8 -36.94 -13.01 -3.50
CA ASN A 8 -36.71 -13.39 -2.11
C ASN A 8 -35.40 -12.70 -1.60
N ALA A 9 -35.21 -12.65 -0.29
CA ALA A 9 -34.05 -11.99 0.33
C ALA A 9 -32.72 -12.59 -0.16
N GLN A 10 -32.71 -13.86 -0.47
CA GLN A 10 -31.51 -14.57 -0.94
C GLN A 10 -31.13 -14.17 -2.38
N GLU A 11 -32.10 -14.01 -3.26
CA GLU A 11 -31.90 -13.52 -4.62
C GLU A 11 -31.38 -12.09 -4.61
N LEU A 12 -31.92 -11.24 -3.74
CA LEU A 12 -31.48 -9.86 -3.57
C LEU A 12 -30.05 -9.81 -3.06
N ASN A 13 -29.71 -10.62 -2.06
CA ASN A 13 -28.34 -10.68 -1.54
C ASN A 13 -27.34 -11.12 -2.61
N THR A 14 -27.69 -12.10 -3.43
CA THR A 14 -26.84 -12.55 -4.54
C THR A 14 -26.59 -11.43 -5.53
N ILE A 15 -27.62 -10.70 -5.93
CA ILE A 15 -27.49 -9.56 -6.85
C ILE A 15 -26.62 -8.46 -6.25
N LEU A 16 -26.84 -8.11 -4.98
CA LEU A 16 -26.03 -7.09 -4.30
C LEU A 16 -24.56 -7.49 -4.17
N ARG A 17 -24.28 -8.76 -3.88
CA ARG A 17 -22.92 -9.29 -3.86
C ARG A 17 -22.23 -9.14 -5.22
N ASP A 18 -22.91 -9.52 -6.30
CA ASP A 18 -22.38 -9.44 -7.66
C ASP A 18 -22.13 -7.99 -8.08
N GLU A 19 -23.05 -7.08 -7.79
CA GLU A 19 -22.90 -5.65 -8.07
C GLU A 19 -21.74 -5.03 -7.29
N ILE A 20 -21.60 -5.33 -6.00
CA ILE A 20 -20.49 -4.84 -5.18
C ILE A 20 -19.17 -5.42 -5.67
N ALA A 21 -19.13 -6.71 -5.99
CA ALA A 21 -17.94 -7.35 -6.55
C ALA A 21 -17.53 -6.70 -7.88
N ALA A 22 -18.47 -6.29 -8.71
CA ALA A 22 -18.20 -5.60 -9.98
C ALA A 22 -17.57 -4.20 -9.81
N LEU A 23 -17.81 -3.54 -8.66
CA LEU A 23 -17.20 -2.24 -8.35
C LEU A 23 -15.75 -2.34 -7.87
N LEU A 24 -15.31 -3.52 -7.43
CA LEU A 24 -13.97 -3.75 -6.91
C LEU A 24 -13.01 -4.08 -8.05
N THR A 25 -11.95 -3.28 -8.20
CA THR A 25 -10.88 -3.51 -9.15
C THR A 25 -9.98 -4.64 -8.67
N GLU A 26 -9.71 -5.62 -9.52
CA GLU A 26 -8.81 -6.74 -9.20
C GLU A 26 -7.35 -6.36 -9.41
N ASN A 27 -6.46 -7.00 -8.64
CA ASN A 27 -5.03 -6.92 -8.86
C ASN A 27 -4.67 -7.57 -10.23
N ASN A 28 -3.67 -7.01 -10.90
CA ASN A 28 -3.12 -7.64 -12.09
C ASN A 28 -2.38 -8.92 -11.74
N SER A 29 -2.45 -9.92 -12.62
CA SER A 29 -1.84 -11.23 -12.40
C SER A 29 -0.30 -11.24 -12.34
N ASP A 30 0.34 -10.14 -12.74
CA ASP A 30 1.80 -10.00 -12.73
C ASP A 30 2.34 -9.40 -11.42
N ASP A 31 1.47 -8.96 -10.54
CA ASP A 31 1.83 -8.43 -9.23
C ASP A 31 2.07 -9.56 -8.22
N VAL A 32 2.88 -9.26 -7.22
CA VAL A 32 3.04 -10.14 -6.04
C VAL A 32 1.77 -10.02 -5.21
N ASP A 33 0.81 -10.91 -5.48
CA ASP A 33 -0.54 -10.84 -4.91
C ASP A 33 -0.61 -11.22 -3.44
N ASP A 34 0.38 -11.94 -2.95
CA ASP A 34 0.48 -12.27 -1.56
C ASP A 34 1.95 -12.41 -1.13
N PHE A 35 2.18 -12.46 0.18
CA PHE A 35 3.54 -12.47 0.73
C PHE A 35 4.33 -13.75 0.40
N GLU A 36 3.64 -14.84 0.13
CA GLU A 36 4.24 -16.14 -0.17
C GLU A 36 4.51 -16.34 -1.66
N ALA A 37 3.92 -15.50 -2.52
CA ALA A 37 4.08 -15.60 -3.96
C ALA A 37 5.55 -15.53 -4.39
N PRO A 38 5.97 -16.33 -5.38
CA PRO A 38 7.33 -16.29 -5.89
C PRO A 38 7.65 -14.93 -6.52
N ILE A 39 8.84 -14.42 -6.23
CA ILE A 39 9.34 -13.19 -6.86
C ILE A 39 10.23 -13.57 -8.04
N ALA A 40 9.71 -13.35 -9.26
CA ALA A 40 10.39 -13.73 -10.49
C ALA A 40 11.65 -12.90 -10.75
N LYS A 41 11.61 -11.61 -10.43
CA LYS A 41 12.72 -10.67 -10.57
C LYS A 41 13.01 -9.98 -9.24
N LYS A 42 14.22 -10.13 -8.76
CA LYS A 42 14.68 -9.56 -7.49
C LYS A 42 15.54 -8.31 -7.69
N PRO A 43 15.42 -7.34 -6.81
CA PRO A 43 14.39 -7.19 -5.79
C PRO A 43 13.06 -6.69 -6.35
N TYR A 44 11.95 -7.07 -5.72
CA TYR A 44 10.66 -6.44 -5.93
C TYR A 44 10.61 -5.14 -5.13
N VAL A 45 10.47 -4.01 -5.80
CA VAL A 45 10.61 -2.68 -5.18
C VAL A 45 9.24 -2.03 -5.00
N ILE A 46 8.90 -1.76 -3.75
CA ILE A 46 7.68 -1.06 -3.34
C ILE A 46 8.04 0.34 -2.88
N MET A 47 7.52 1.35 -3.56
CA MET A 47 7.61 2.74 -3.14
C MET A 47 6.31 3.13 -2.45
N VAL A 48 6.37 3.49 -1.17
CA VAL A 48 5.19 3.81 -0.37
C VAL A 48 4.98 5.31 -0.32
N VAL A 49 3.81 5.76 -0.74
CA VAL A 49 3.42 7.17 -0.80
C VAL A 49 2.15 7.41 0.03
N GLY A 50 1.89 8.65 0.38
CA GLY A 50 0.74 9.06 1.16
C GLY A 50 1.08 10.22 2.09
N VAL A 51 0.07 10.89 2.65
CA VAL A 51 0.29 12.01 3.57
C VAL A 51 0.84 11.54 4.92
N ASN A 52 1.41 12.46 5.68
CA ASN A 52 1.85 12.18 7.04
C ASN A 52 0.64 11.84 7.93
N GLY A 53 0.81 10.88 8.82
CA GLY A 53 -0.20 10.49 9.81
C GLY A 53 -1.22 9.43 9.35
N VAL A 54 -1.17 8.98 8.09
CA VAL A 54 -2.05 7.89 7.60
C VAL A 54 -1.60 6.50 8.01
N GLY A 55 -0.39 6.36 8.55
CA GLY A 55 0.20 5.09 8.94
C GLY A 55 1.14 4.48 7.90
N LYS A 56 1.82 5.29 7.06
CA LYS A 56 2.79 4.79 6.07
C LYS A 56 3.89 3.96 6.70
N THR A 57 4.60 4.53 7.66
CA THR A 57 5.75 3.86 8.30
C THR A 57 5.32 2.59 9.03
N THR A 58 4.18 2.63 9.72
CA THR A 58 3.58 1.45 10.36
C THR A 58 3.19 0.38 9.34
N THR A 59 2.59 0.78 8.23
CA THR A 59 2.25 -0.14 7.13
C THR A 59 3.51 -0.80 6.55
N ILE A 60 4.58 -0.04 6.35
CA ILE A 60 5.87 -0.57 5.90
C ILE A 60 6.41 -1.62 6.86
N GLY A 61 6.37 -1.35 8.17
CA GLY A 61 6.79 -2.30 9.20
C GLY A 61 6.00 -3.60 9.17
N LYS A 62 4.68 -3.51 9.01
CA LYS A 62 3.79 -4.67 8.90
C LYS A 62 4.01 -5.45 7.60
N LEU A 63 4.23 -4.77 6.49
CA LEU A 63 4.59 -5.41 5.22
C LEU A 63 5.93 -6.18 5.34
N ALA A 64 6.94 -5.53 5.91
CA ALA A 64 8.24 -6.15 6.14
C ALA A 64 8.13 -7.41 7.01
N TYR A 65 7.32 -7.35 8.06
CA TYR A 65 7.02 -8.49 8.93
C TYR A 65 6.41 -9.65 8.16
N GLN A 66 5.38 -9.39 7.35
CA GLN A 66 4.69 -10.42 6.58
C GLN A 66 5.60 -11.05 5.52
N PHE A 67 6.37 -10.26 4.78
CA PHE A 67 7.33 -10.78 3.81
C PHE A 67 8.40 -11.63 4.49
N LYS A 68 8.93 -11.18 5.62
CA LYS A 68 9.95 -11.93 6.36
C LYS A 68 9.39 -13.24 6.92
N LYS A 69 8.17 -13.22 7.45
CA LYS A 69 7.46 -14.42 7.92
C LYS A 69 7.29 -15.45 6.80
N ALA A 70 7.08 -14.99 5.57
CA ALA A 70 7.00 -15.81 4.37
C ALA A 70 8.38 -16.25 3.81
N GLY A 71 9.47 -15.98 4.52
CA GLY A 71 10.83 -16.39 4.14
C GLY A 71 11.53 -15.46 3.16
N LYS A 72 11.01 -14.26 2.91
CA LYS A 72 11.64 -13.26 2.04
C LYS A 72 12.65 -12.42 2.77
N SER A 73 13.75 -12.07 2.11
CA SER A 73 14.70 -11.07 2.59
C SER A 73 14.24 -9.68 2.19
N VAL A 74 14.21 -8.75 3.16
CA VAL A 74 13.63 -7.40 3.01
C VAL A 74 14.64 -6.34 3.38
N TYR A 75 14.71 -5.27 2.59
CA TYR A 75 15.47 -4.04 2.87
C TYR A 75 14.50 -2.87 2.95
N LEU A 76 14.65 -2.03 3.98
CA LEU A 76 13.87 -0.80 4.15
C LEU A 76 14.74 0.41 3.85
N GLY A 77 14.17 1.41 3.19
CA GLY A 77 14.82 2.70 2.92
C GLY A 77 14.07 3.85 3.57
N ALA A 78 14.79 4.64 4.39
CA ALA A 78 14.26 5.80 5.10
C ALA A 78 14.41 7.07 4.25
N ALA A 79 13.59 7.23 3.21
CA ALA A 79 13.67 8.36 2.30
C ALA A 79 12.80 9.58 2.72
N ASP A 80 12.11 9.52 3.85
CA ASP A 80 11.50 10.70 4.49
C ASP A 80 12.54 11.40 5.38
N THR A 81 13.57 11.95 4.77
CA THR A 81 14.81 12.40 5.40
C THR A 81 14.70 13.68 6.20
N PHE A 82 13.60 14.44 6.05
CA PHE A 82 13.37 15.69 6.75
C PHE A 82 12.53 15.53 8.02
N ARG A 83 12.06 14.30 8.30
CA ARG A 83 11.30 13.98 9.51
C ARG A 83 12.05 12.97 10.36
N ALA A 84 12.72 13.48 11.41
CA ALA A 84 13.49 12.64 12.34
C ALA A 84 12.62 11.52 12.94
N ALA A 85 11.39 11.82 13.33
CA ALA A 85 10.47 10.85 13.90
C ALA A 85 10.11 9.71 12.91
N ALA A 86 10.01 10.00 11.61
CA ALA A 86 9.74 8.98 10.60
C ALA A 86 10.92 8.03 10.42
N VAL A 87 12.14 8.57 10.35
CA VAL A 87 13.37 7.77 10.26
C VAL A 87 13.54 6.90 11.49
N GLU A 88 13.36 7.46 12.68
CA GLU A 88 13.45 6.74 13.94
C GLU A 88 12.40 5.63 14.06
N GLN A 89 11.15 5.91 13.68
CA GLN A 89 10.09 4.93 13.69
C GLN A 89 10.38 3.77 12.72
N LEU A 90 10.91 4.06 11.54
CA LEU A 90 11.28 3.02 10.59
C LEU A 90 12.43 2.15 11.13
N ASP A 91 13.41 2.76 11.79
CA ASP A 91 14.50 2.07 12.48
C ASP A 91 13.98 1.11 13.56
N ILE A 92 13.02 1.56 14.37
CA ILE A 92 12.38 0.74 15.41
C ILE A 92 11.67 -0.46 14.78
N TRP A 93 10.93 -0.26 13.70
CA TRP A 93 10.30 -1.35 12.97
C TRP A 93 11.32 -2.33 12.38
N GLY A 94 12.39 -1.82 11.78
CA GLY A 94 13.48 -2.63 11.25
C GLY A 94 14.12 -3.51 12.31
N GLY A 95 14.37 -2.96 13.49
CA GLY A 95 14.89 -3.70 14.64
C GLY A 95 13.92 -4.74 15.17
N ARG A 96 12.64 -4.39 15.26
CA ARG A 96 11.58 -5.31 15.74
C ARG A 96 11.37 -6.49 14.78
N VAL A 97 11.35 -6.24 13.50
CA VAL A 97 11.16 -7.26 12.46
C VAL A 97 12.47 -8.01 12.15
N GLY A 98 13.61 -7.39 12.42
CA GLY A 98 14.92 -7.95 12.12
C GLY A 98 15.30 -7.83 10.64
N VAL A 99 15.06 -6.67 10.04
CA VAL A 99 15.42 -6.34 8.66
C VAL A 99 16.31 -5.08 8.63
N PRO A 100 17.25 -4.98 7.67
CA PRO A 100 18.10 -3.78 7.54
C PRO A 100 17.29 -2.55 7.16
N VAL A 101 17.65 -1.41 7.74
CA VAL A 101 17.15 -0.09 7.37
C VAL A 101 18.31 0.73 6.83
N VAL A 102 18.22 1.13 5.57
CA VAL A 102 19.19 2.05 4.95
C VAL A 102 18.72 3.47 5.19
N LYS A 103 19.58 4.26 5.80
CA LYS A 103 19.33 5.67 6.13
C LYS A 103 20.59 6.49 5.94
N GLN A 104 20.41 7.77 5.80
CA GLN A 104 21.47 8.78 5.75
C GLN A 104 21.22 9.87 6.79
N LYS A 105 22.11 10.84 6.91
CA LYS A 105 21.94 11.98 7.83
C LYS A 105 20.63 12.72 7.52
N MET A 106 20.08 13.37 8.53
CA MET A 106 18.90 14.23 8.40
C MET A 106 19.11 15.26 7.28
N GLY A 107 18.06 15.45 6.46
CA GLY A 107 18.08 16.38 5.34
C GLY A 107 18.86 15.89 4.11
N ALA A 108 19.31 14.63 4.09
CA ALA A 108 19.92 14.04 2.90
C ALA A 108 18.91 14.00 1.73
N ASP A 109 19.43 13.91 0.50
CA ASP A 109 18.58 13.75 -0.68
C ASP A 109 17.82 12.41 -0.61
N PRO A 110 16.48 12.42 -0.61
CA PRO A 110 15.68 11.21 -0.59
C PRO A 110 16.02 10.22 -1.70
N ALA A 111 16.33 10.71 -2.90
CA ALA A 111 16.73 9.87 -4.01
C ALA A 111 18.08 9.16 -3.77
N SER A 112 18.99 9.79 -3.04
CA SER A 112 20.25 9.17 -2.62
C SER A 112 20.01 7.99 -1.65
N VAL A 113 19.09 8.14 -0.74
CA VAL A 113 18.70 7.04 0.18
C VAL A 113 18.09 5.87 -0.61
N ALA A 114 17.20 6.15 -1.54
CA ALA A 114 16.60 5.14 -2.40
C ALA A 114 17.67 4.40 -3.23
N TYR A 115 18.61 5.13 -3.80
CA TYR A 115 19.74 4.56 -4.55
C TYR A 115 20.56 3.60 -3.69
N ASP A 116 20.96 4.04 -2.50
CA ASP A 116 21.75 3.24 -1.57
C ASP A 116 20.99 1.99 -1.10
N THR A 117 19.68 2.12 -0.85
CA THR A 117 18.83 0.99 -0.45
C THR A 117 18.77 -0.07 -1.54
N LEU A 118 18.48 0.32 -2.78
CA LEU A 118 18.41 -0.60 -3.90
C LEU A 118 19.78 -1.23 -4.19
N SER A 119 20.85 -0.44 -4.14
CA SER A 119 22.22 -0.95 -4.35
C SER A 119 22.60 -2.00 -3.30
N SER A 120 22.29 -1.75 -2.03
CA SER A 120 22.54 -2.71 -0.94
C SER A 120 21.70 -3.97 -1.11
N ALA A 121 20.44 -3.83 -1.48
CA ALA A 121 19.54 -4.95 -1.71
C ALA A 121 20.00 -5.84 -2.88
N VAL A 122 20.42 -5.24 -3.99
CA VAL A 122 20.97 -5.98 -5.14
C VAL A 122 22.25 -6.71 -4.76
N ALA A 123 23.16 -6.05 -4.07
CA ALA A 123 24.44 -6.64 -3.62
C ALA A 123 24.23 -7.86 -2.70
N ASN A 124 23.14 -7.88 -1.93
CA ASN A 124 22.81 -8.96 -1.00
C ASN A 124 21.72 -9.90 -1.53
N ASN A 125 21.37 -9.81 -2.79
CA ASN A 125 20.33 -10.62 -3.43
C ASN A 125 19.00 -10.64 -2.64
N ALA A 126 18.59 -9.48 -2.15
CA ALA A 126 17.34 -9.33 -1.40
C ALA A 126 16.11 -9.56 -2.27
N ASP A 127 15.05 -10.07 -1.67
CA ASP A 127 13.79 -10.36 -2.37
C ASP A 127 12.93 -9.11 -2.55
N VAL A 128 12.84 -8.27 -1.51
CA VAL A 128 11.93 -7.12 -1.44
C VAL A 128 12.66 -5.89 -0.93
N VAL A 129 12.35 -4.75 -1.54
CA VAL A 129 12.75 -3.42 -1.04
C VAL A 129 11.49 -2.59 -0.81
N ILE A 130 11.40 -1.93 0.34
CA ILE A 130 10.30 -1.02 0.66
C ILE A 130 10.89 0.34 1.02
N ILE A 131 10.49 1.38 0.30
CA ILE A 131 10.97 2.75 0.46
C ILE A 131 9.88 3.61 1.09
N ASP A 132 10.17 4.16 2.27
CA ASP A 132 9.34 5.18 2.91
C ASP A 132 9.66 6.56 2.33
N THR A 133 8.63 7.32 1.95
CA THR A 133 8.77 8.63 1.31
C THR A 133 8.10 9.72 2.13
N ALA A 134 8.44 10.98 1.85
CA ALA A 134 7.79 12.13 2.47
C ALA A 134 6.31 12.24 2.09
N GLY A 135 5.52 12.85 2.97
CA GLY A 135 4.08 13.00 2.80
C GLY A 135 3.56 14.42 3.03
N ARG A 136 4.34 15.45 2.72
CA ARG A 136 3.96 16.85 2.92
C ARG A 136 3.14 17.39 1.76
N LEU A 137 1.85 17.07 1.73
CA LEU A 137 0.97 17.45 0.62
C LEU A 137 0.71 18.95 0.51
N HIS A 138 0.95 19.74 1.57
CA HIS A 138 0.85 21.20 1.52
C HIS A 138 1.88 21.84 0.55
N ASN A 139 3.00 21.17 0.27
CA ASN A 139 3.92 21.51 -0.81
C ASN A 139 3.83 20.46 -1.90
N LYS A 140 2.69 20.37 -2.56
CA LYS A 140 2.39 19.33 -3.55
C LYS A 140 3.39 19.27 -4.68
N VAL A 141 3.74 20.40 -5.27
CA VAL A 141 4.69 20.43 -6.41
C VAL A 141 6.07 19.92 -5.98
N GLY A 142 6.57 20.39 -4.85
CA GLY A 142 7.84 19.94 -4.30
C GLY A 142 7.84 18.43 -3.99
N LEU A 143 6.78 17.95 -3.37
CA LEU A 143 6.62 16.52 -3.06
C LEU A 143 6.59 15.68 -4.34
N MET A 144 5.81 16.07 -5.35
CA MET A 144 5.70 15.29 -6.59
C MET A 144 6.99 15.27 -7.39
N ASN A 145 7.74 16.38 -7.39
CA ASN A 145 9.07 16.42 -8.00
C ASN A 145 10.05 15.49 -7.27
N GLU A 146 10.00 15.47 -5.95
CA GLU A 146 10.81 14.56 -5.12
C GLU A 146 10.48 13.09 -5.42
N LEU A 147 9.20 12.72 -5.45
CA LEU A 147 8.75 11.37 -5.77
C LEU A 147 9.18 10.95 -7.19
N THR A 148 9.07 11.82 -8.15
CA THR A 148 9.53 11.59 -9.53
C THR A 148 11.05 11.37 -9.60
N LYS A 149 11.81 12.16 -8.86
CA LYS A 149 13.26 12.00 -8.77
C LYS A 149 13.66 10.65 -8.16
N ILE A 150 12.98 10.25 -7.09
CA ILE A 150 13.19 8.94 -6.45
C ILE A 150 12.94 7.81 -7.47
N LYS A 151 11.83 7.84 -8.18
CA LYS A 151 11.50 6.84 -9.22
C LYS A 151 12.56 6.77 -10.31
N ASN A 152 13.02 7.92 -10.80
CA ASN A 152 14.02 7.97 -11.86
C ASN A 152 15.38 7.42 -11.40
N VAL A 153 15.73 7.66 -10.15
CA VAL A 153 17.00 7.16 -9.56
C VAL A 153 16.92 5.65 -9.31
N MET A 154 15.79 5.14 -8.86
CA MET A 154 15.57 3.69 -8.69
C MET A 154 15.84 2.91 -9.99
N LYS A 155 15.37 3.43 -11.12
CA LYS A 155 15.55 2.80 -12.44
C LYS A 155 17.00 2.66 -12.87
N LYS A 156 17.90 3.45 -12.31
CA LYS A 156 19.35 3.34 -12.58
C LYS A 156 19.98 2.12 -11.92
N VAL A 157 19.35 1.59 -10.86
CA VAL A 157 19.81 0.41 -10.14
C VAL A 157 19.03 -0.83 -10.56
N VAL A 158 17.70 -0.71 -10.58
CA VAL A 158 16.76 -1.78 -10.97
C VAL A 158 15.88 -1.21 -12.08
N PRO A 159 16.05 -1.60 -13.34
CA PRO A 159 15.39 -0.97 -14.50
C PRO A 159 13.85 -0.97 -14.40
N ASP A 160 13.26 -1.98 -13.80
CA ASP A 160 11.81 -2.12 -13.63
C ASP A 160 11.26 -1.44 -12.36
N ALA A 161 12.12 -0.83 -11.54
CA ALA A 161 11.71 -0.20 -10.28
C ALA A 161 11.07 1.20 -10.51
N PRO A 162 10.12 1.58 -9.65
CA PRO A 162 9.45 0.75 -8.67
C PRO A 162 8.47 -0.22 -9.34
N ASN A 163 8.43 -1.47 -8.86
CA ASN A 163 7.45 -2.45 -9.34
C ASN A 163 6.04 -2.11 -8.85
N GLU A 164 5.97 -1.44 -7.70
CA GLU A 164 4.72 -1.04 -7.07
C GLU A 164 4.87 0.35 -6.46
N VAL A 165 3.91 1.23 -6.74
CA VAL A 165 3.71 2.50 -6.02
C VAL A 165 2.47 2.33 -5.18
N LEU A 166 2.68 2.12 -3.89
CA LEU A 166 1.63 1.84 -2.92
C LEU A 166 1.19 3.12 -2.23
N LEU A 167 -0.04 3.55 -2.46
CA LEU A 167 -0.66 4.68 -1.76
C LEU A 167 -1.34 4.19 -0.48
N VAL A 168 -0.91 4.72 0.66
CA VAL A 168 -1.53 4.44 1.96
C VAL A 168 -2.55 5.53 2.29
N LEU A 169 -3.77 5.12 2.59
CA LEU A 169 -4.90 5.96 2.95
C LEU A 169 -5.44 5.56 4.32
N ASP A 170 -5.88 6.54 5.10
CA ASP A 170 -6.56 6.33 6.38
C ASP A 170 -8.06 6.19 6.14
N GLY A 171 -8.60 4.98 6.30
CA GLY A 171 -10.00 4.66 6.07
C GLY A 171 -10.97 5.35 7.04
N SER A 172 -10.48 5.84 8.16
CA SER A 172 -11.31 6.56 9.14
C SER A 172 -11.60 8.02 8.75
N THR A 173 -10.88 8.55 7.77
CA THR A 173 -11.00 9.97 7.38
C THR A 173 -12.05 10.25 6.32
N GLY A 174 -12.74 9.22 5.81
CA GLY A 174 -13.84 9.37 4.88
C GLY A 174 -13.46 10.17 3.62
N GLN A 175 -14.09 11.32 3.42
CA GLN A 175 -13.88 12.17 2.23
C GLN A 175 -12.43 12.64 2.07
N ASN A 176 -11.68 12.83 3.15
CA ASN A 176 -10.26 13.17 3.06
C ASN A 176 -9.44 12.08 2.39
N ALA A 177 -9.76 10.81 2.62
CA ALA A 177 -9.09 9.69 1.94
C ALA A 177 -9.33 9.75 0.42
N PHE A 178 -10.54 10.05 -0.03
CA PHE A 178 -10.86 10.24 -1.44
C PHE A 178 -10.08 11.40 -2.06
N GLU A 179 -10.02 12.54 -1.38
CA GLU A 179 -9.28 13.71 -1.86
C GLU A 179 -7.78 13.43 -1.96
N GLN A 180 -7.19 12.76 -0.97
CA GLN A 180 -5.80 12.35 -1.01
C GLN A 180 -5.53 11.37 -2.16
N ALA A 181 -6.39 10.39 -2.36
CA ALA A 181 -6.30 9.46 -3.48
C ALA A 181 -6.30 10.20 -4.82
N LYS A 182 -7.19 11.16 -4.99
CA LYS A 182 -7.27 12.02 -6.17
C LYS A 182 -5.96 12.80 -6.40
N GLN A 183 -5.43 13.44 -5.37
CA GLN A 183 -4.22 14.24 -5.47
C GLN A 183 -3.01 13.39 -5.87
N PHE A 184 -2.83 12.23 -5.25
CA PHE A 184 -1.71 11.34 -5.56
C PHE A 184 -1.85 10.67 -6.93
N THR A 185 -3.04 10.22 -7.32
CA THR A 185 -3.25 9.56 -8.62
C THR A 185 -3.09 10.50 -9.80
N LEU A 186 -3.40 11.78 -9.63
CA LEU A 186 -3.17 12.81 -10.66
C LEU A 186 -1.69 13.16 -10.83
N ALA A 187 -0.89 12.98 -9.82
CA ALA A 187 0.48 13.50 -9.77
C ALA A 187 1.56 12.43 -9.83
N THR A 188 1.25 11.19 -9.49
CA THR A 188 2.16 10.04 -9.60
C THR A 188 1.40 8.80 -10.03
N GLU A 189 2.11 7.84 -10.62
CA GLU A 189 1.53 6.58 -11.09
C GLU A 189 1.35 5.61 -9.91
N VAL A 190 0.23 5.74 -9.20
CA VAL A 190 -0.16 4.80 -8.14
C VAL A 190 -0.63 3.50 -8.77
N THR A 191 -0.07 2.38 -8.35
CA THR A 191 -0.41 1.05 -8.88
C THR A 191 -1.26 0.22 -7.94
N ALA A 192 -1.21 0.50 -6.64
CA ALA A 192 -1.97 -0.21 -5.62
C ALA A 192 -2.26 0.70 -4.43
N MET A 193 -3.25 0.36 -3.64
CA MET A 193 -3.64 1.09 -2.44
C MET A 193 -3.65 0.18 -1.21
N ALA A 194 -3.28 0.76 -0.07
CA ALA A 194 -3.48 0.17 1.24
C ALA A 194 -4.40 1.10 2.05
N ILE A 195 -5.46 0.56 2.61
CA ILE A 195 -6.41 1.32 3.42
C ILE A 195 -6.29 0.86 4.87
N THR A 196 -5.88 1.78 5.73
CA THR A 196 -5.64 1.54 7.15
C THR A 196 -6.84 1.91 8.02
N LYS A 197 -6.82 1.52 9.28
CA LYS A 197 -7.77 1.92 10.32
C LYS A 197 -9.22 1.58 10.00
N LEU A 198 -9.42 0.42 9.40
CA LEU A 198 -10.77 -0.06 9.06
C LEU A 198 -11.51 -0.74 10.22
N ASP A 199 -10.84 -0.98 11.33
CA ASP A 199 -11.35 -1.70 12.50
C ASP A 199 -12.45 -0.96 13.27
N GLY A 200 -12.58 0.36 13.10
CA GLY A 200 -13.56 1.21 13.79
C GLY A 200 -14.60 1.90 12.91
N THR A 201 -14.72 1.57 11.63
CA THR A 201 -15.48 2.35 10.65
C THR A 201 -16.45 1.51 9.83
N ALA A 202 -17.31 2.17 9.04
CA ALA A 202 -18.12 1.56 7.97
C ALA A 202 -17.19 1.12 6.82
N LYS A 203 -16.44 0.07 7.05
CA LYS A 203 -15.30 -0.44 6.28
C LYS A 203 -15.57 -0.57 4.78
N GLY A 204 -16.75 -1.11 4.44
CA GLY A 204 -17.07 -1.44 3.07
C GLY A 204 -17.19 -0.24 2.15
N GLY A 205 -17.81 0.83 2.63
CA GLY A 205 -18.08 2.01 1.82
C GLY A 205 -16.82 2.69 1.29
N VAL A 206 -15.81 2.86 2.14
CA VAL A 206 -14.54 3.50 1.77
C VAL A 206 -13.77 2.65 0.76
N VAL A 207 -13.64 1.34 1.03
CA VAL A 207 -12.90 0.42 0.15
C VAL A 207 -13.55 0.33 -1.24
N ILE A 208 -14.87 0.11 -1.28
CA ILE A 208 -15.63 0.01 -2.53
C ILE A 208 -15.57 1.32 -3.30
N GLY A 209 -15.83 2.45 -2.63
CA GLY A 209 -15.86 3.76 -3.27
C GLY A 209 -14.50 4.16 -3.86
N ILE A 210 -13.41 3.95 -3.15
CA ILE A 210 -12.06 4.26 -3.63
C ILE A 210 -11.69 3.34 -4.80
N SER A 211 -11.93 2.05 -4.68
CA SER A 211 -11.63 1.11 -5.76
C SER A 211 -12.41 1.43 -7.04
N ASP A 212 -13.70 1.73 -6.92
CA ASP A 212 -14.54 2.09 -8.06
C ASP A 212 -14.16 3.43 -8.69
N GLN A 213 -13.94 4.46 -7.87
CA GLN A 213 -13.65 5.80 -8.37
C GLN A 213 -12.31 5.90 -9.09
N PHE A 214 -11.26 5.28 -8.56
CA PHE A 214 -9.91 5.43 -9.08
C PHE A 214 -9.46 4.30 -9.99
N LYS A 215 -10.18 3.18 -10.03
CA LYS A 215 -9.84 1.98 -10.82
C LYS A 215 -8.42 1.46 -10.54
N ILE A 216 -7.97 1.64 -9.31
CA ILE A 216 -6.70 1.14 -8.78
C ILE A 216 -7.02 0.08 -7.72
N PRO A 217 -6.38 -1.10 -7.76
CA PRO A 217 -6.71 -2.16 -6.82
C PRO A 217 -6.33 -1.77 -5.38
N VAL A 218 -7.21 -2.03 -4.44
CA VAL A 218 -6.88 -2.08 -3.02
C VAL A 218 -6.19 -3.42 -2.78
N LYS A 219 -4.93 -3.39 -2.40
CA LYS A 219 -4.09 -4.59 -2.23
C LYS A 219 -4.03 -5.06 -0.79
N TYR A 220 -4.00 -4.12 0.14
CA TYR A 220 -3.91 -4.39 1.58
C TYR A 220 -4.95 -3.61 2.36
N ILE A 221 -5.43 -4.20 3.45
CA ILE A 221 -6.30 -3.55 4.44
C ILE A 221 -5.72 -3.69 5.83
N GLY A 222 -5.78 -2.62 6.60
CA GLY A 222 -5.37 -2.57 8.01
C GLY A 222 -6.58 -2.65 8.92
N LEU A 223 -6.63 -3.69 9.74
CA LEU A 223 -7.76 -4.03 10.62
C LEU A 223 -7.42 -3.93 12.11
N GLY A 224 -6.30 -3.32 12.47
CA GLY A 224 -5.89 -3.17 13.86
C GLY A 224 -4.44 -2.72 14.02
N GLU A 225 -3.94 -2.76 15.25
CA GLU A 225 -2.62 -2.24 15.65
C GLU A 225 -1.51 -3.30 15.61
N GLY A 226 -1.84 -4.58 15.59
CA GLY A 226 -0.86 -5.68 15.60
C GLY A 226 -0.09 -5.81 14.30
N MET A 227 1.08 -6.44 14.37
CA MET A 227 1.92 -6.69 13.19
C MET A 227 1.22 -7.56 12.14
N GLU A 228 0.31 -8.42 12.56
CA GLU A 228 -0.45 -9.31 11.69
C GLU A 228 -1.78 -8.70 11.19
N ASP A 229 -2.13 -7.49 11.64
CA ASP A 229 -3.41 -6.84 11.32
C ASP A 229 -3.42 -6.13 9.97
N LEU A 230 -2.34 -6.23 9.20
CA LEU A 230 -2.33 -5.89 7.79
C LEU A 230 -2.56 -7.15 6.97
N GLN A 231 -3.65 -7.18 6.21
CA GLN A 231 -4.06 -8.34 5.43
C GLN A 231 -4.06 -8.03 3.94
N VAL A 232 -3.76 -9.05 3.13
CA VAL A 232 -4.00 -8.99 1.69
C VAL A 232 -5.49 -8.86 1.45
N PHE A 233 -5.88 -7.88 0.64
CA PHE A 233 -7.27 -7.70 0.24
C PHE A 233 -7.70 -8.81 -0.72
N ARG A 234 -8.72 -9.58 -0.33
CA ARG A 234 -9.34 -10.61 -1.15
C ARG A 234 -10.78 -10.25 -1.42
N LYS A 235 -11.08 -9.98 -2.68
CA LYS A 235 -12.37 -9.49 -3.15
C LYS A 235 -13.52 -10.35 -2.66
N LYS A 236 -13.45 -11.67 -2.85
CA LYS A 236 -14.51 -12.59 -2.47
C LYS A 236 -14.75 -12.58 -0.95
N GLU A 237 -13.70 -12.74 -0.17
CA GLU A 237 -13.78 -12.76 1.30
C GLU A 237 -14.32 -11.44 1.85
N PHE A 238 -13.89 -10.33 1.25
CA PHE A 238 -14.36 -9.00 1.63
C PHE A 238 -15.86 -8.83 1.34
N VAL A 239 -16.32 -9.19 0.14
CA VAL A 239 -17.74 -9.12 -0.23
C VAL A 239 -18.58 -10.03 0.68
N ASP A 240 -18.14 -11.25 0.92
CA ASP A 240 -18.83 -12.18 1.82
C ASP A 240 -18.95 -11.61 3.24
N SER A 241 -17.91 -10.95 3.74
CA SER A 241 -17.92 -10.33 5.07
C SER A 241 -18.95 -9.21 5.25
N LEU A 242 -19.33 -8.53 4.17
CA LEU A 242 -20.32 -7.46 4.20
C LEU A 242 -21.76 -7.98 4.44
N PHE A 243 -22.03 -9.23 4.09
CA PHE A 243 -23.37 -9.84 4.19
C PHE A 243 -23.55 -10.76 5.41
N GLY A 244 -22.50 -10.93 6.24
CA GLY A 244 -22.51 -11.79 7.42
C GLY A 244 -22.49 -13.29 7.09
N GLU A 245 -22.14 -14.13 8.08
CA GLU A 245 -22.10 -15.59 7.93
C GLU A 245 -23.50 -16.26 7.94
N ASN A 246 -24.57 -15.48 7.93
CA ASN A 246 -25.95 -15.97 7.97
C ASN A 246 -26.71 -15.59 6.69
N ALA A 247 -26.36 -16.21 5.59
CA ALA A 247 -27.22 -16.26 4.41
C ALA A 247 -27.12 -17.64 3.74
#